data_7e4af116499e7df1db12ffe92a807e07
#
_entry.id   7e4af116499e7df1db12ffe92a807e07
#
_cell.length_a   1.000
_cell.length_b   1.000
_cell.length_c   1.000
_cell.angle_alpha   90.00
_cell.angle_beta   90.00
_cell.angle_gamma   90.00
#
_symmetry.space_group_name_H-M   'P 1'
#
loop_
_entity.id
_entity.type
_entity.pdbx_description
1 polymer ?
#
loop_
_entity_poly.entity_id
_entity_poly.type
_entity_poly.pdbx_seq_one_letter_code
_entity_poly.pdbx_strand_id
1 'polypeptide(L)'
;MKKLQNFAQPVISTTYAGEFAGQYIAAALLSAKTLDNKYVTIHPNVKYKEVIQKIAVANIVNDASCDFTTSGSVALTEAVLTPKELQVNLELCKQNFVQSWEALQLGYSAFDTIPASFTDYLVSYVGGIVAQATEISIWQGVNATNGQFGGFETSLSASVAAATGVIAAGGAAPISGSVTAANVLSKLDSVVNSIPNAVYGKEDLLIYVSTNVGKAYQQALAGGAVGANGWNNQMNVGDKPFNFNGIEIVLCPGMSDNKIVAAQKSNLHFGTGLLSDYNEVKVLDMANIDGSQNFRVIMRYTGGTTIGILSDVVYYGAY
;
A
#
# COMPACT_ATOMS: atom_id res chain seq x y z
N MET A 1 15.98 -27.96 -30.75
CA MET A 1 14.57 -27.71 -30.46
C MET A 1 14.45 -26.28 -29.94
N LYS A 2 13.89 -25.35 -30.74
CA LYS A 2 13.64 -23.96 -30.30
C LYS A 2 12.42 -24.01 -29.39
N LYS A 3 12.60 -23.61 -28.11
CA LYS A 3 11.47 -23.33 -27.21
C LYS A 3 10.70 -22.13 -27.79
N LEU A 4 9.50 -22.40 -28.29
CA LEU A 4 8.52 -21.35 -28.57
C LEU A 4 8.18 -20.69 -27.23
N GLN A 5 8.65 -19.46 -27.02
CA GLN A 5 8.17 -18.64 -25.94
C GLN A 5 6.76 -18.21 -26.32
N ASN A 6 5.78 -18.68 -25.56
CA ASN A 6 4.41 -18.19 -25.65
C ASN A 6 4.40 -16.75 -25.14
N PHE A 7 4.46 -15.79 -26.05
CA PHE A 7 4.14 -14.41 -25.73
C PHE A 7 2.63 -14.36 -25.45
N ALA A 8 2.26 -13.87 -24.29
CA ALA A 8 0.86 -13.56 -24.01
C ALA A 8 0.44 -12.43 -24.97
N GLN A 9 -0.25 -12.80 -26.04
CA GLN A 9 -0.87 -11.82 -26.91
C GLN A 9 -2.00 -11.13 -26.12
N PRO A 10 -2.09 -9.80 -26.14
CA PRO A 10 -3.25 -9.12 -25.61
C PRO A 10 -4.47 -9.58 -26.42
N VAL A 11 -5.41 -10.24 -25.75
CA VAL A 11 -6.69 -10.61 -26.35
C VAL A 11 -7.52 -9.35 -26.47
N ILE A 12 -7.48 -8.72 -27.63
CA ILE A 12 -8.40 -7.60 -27.95
C ILE A 12 -9.75 -8.24 -28.29
N SER A 13 -10.67 -8.24 -27.34
CA SER A 13 -12.00 -8.83 -27.49
C SER A 13 -13.01 -7.92 -28.20
N THR A 14 -12.63 -6.70 -28.60
CA THR A 14 -13.51 -5.76 -29.29
C THR A 14 -12.87 -5.24 -30.57
N THR A 15 -13.49 -5.58 -31.70
CA THR A 15 -13.14 -5.03 -33.01
C THR A 15 -13.71 -3.60 -33.13
N TYR A 16 -12.96 -2.61 -32.69
CA TYR A 16 -13.20 -1.22 -33.08
C TYR A 16 -12.17 -0.83 -34.13
N ALA A 17 -12.53 -0.95 -35.39
CA ALA A 17 -11.78 -0.38 -36.51
C ALA A 17 -12.32 1.01 -36.78
N GLY A 18 -11.54 2.07 -36.52
CA GLY A 18 -11.91 3.44 -36.89
C GLY A 18 -11.12 4.49 -36.11
N GLU A 19 -11.01 5.70 -36.66
CA GLU A 19 -10.34 6.90 -36.12
C GLU A 19 -10.77 7.32 -34.70
N PHE A 20 -11.78 6.66 -34.15
CA PHE A 20 -12.33 6.84 -32.79
C PHE A 20 -12.15 5.58 -31.93
N ALA A 21 -11.12 4.78 -32.18
CA ALA A 21 -10.73 3.77 -31.21
C ALA A 21 -10.39 4.49 -29.92
N GLY A 22 -11.36 4.47 -29.02
CA GLY A 22 -11.46 5.35 -27.90
C GLY A 22 -10.20 5.41 -27.08
N GLN A 23 -10.00 6.54 -26.44
CA GLN A 23 -9.06 6.71 -25.36
C GLN A 23 -9.04 5.42 -24.55
N TYR A 24 -7.89 4.77 -24.48
CA TYR A 24 -7.71 3.66 -23.56
C TYR A 24 -8.07 4.20 -22.17
N ILE A 25 -9.27 3.87 -21.74
CA ILE A 25 -9.66 4.13 -20.36
C ILE A 25 -8.75 3.22 -19.56
N ALA A 26 -7.63 3.77 -19.12
CA ALA A 26 -6.87 3.13 -18.08
C ALA A 26 -7.89 2.85 -16.98
N ALA A 27 -8.18 1.58 -16.71
CA ALA A 27 -9.04 1.20 -15.60
C ALA A 27 -8.57 2.02 -14.40
N ALA A 28 -9.51 2.57 -13.60
CA ALA A 28 -9.19 3.44 -12.48
C ALA A 28 -8.12 2.77 -11.61
N LEU A 29 -6.86 3.08 -11.90
CA LEU A 29 -5.72 2.47 -11.23
C LEU A 29 -5.69 3.00 -9.80
N LEU A 30 -5.58 2.08 -8.87
CA LEU A 30 -5.34 2.44 -7.48
C LEU A 30 -4.00 3.18 -7.43
N SER A 31 -4.01 4.42 -7.01
CA SER A 31 -2.76 5.13 -6.71
C SER A 31 -2.14 4.56 -5.42
N ALA A 32 -0.83 4.70 -5.26
CA ALA A 32 -0.14 4.35 -4.02
C ALA A 32 -0.45 5.38 -2.91
N LYS A 33 -1.72 5.45 -2.51
CA LYS A 33 -2.25 6.47 -1.58
C LYS A 33 -1.55 6.46 -0.23
N THR A 34 -1.13 5.29 0.22
CA THR A 34 -0.40 5.15 1.50
C THR A 34 0.91 5.92 1.49
N LEU A 35 1.63 5.94 0.37
CA LEU A 35 2.89 6.67 0.22
C LEU A 35 2.67 8.14 -0.15
N ASP A 36 1.77 8.43 -1.09
CA ASP A 36 1.50 9.79 -1.58
C ASP A 36 1.02 10.71 -0.45
N ASN A 37 0.14 10.21 0.40
CA ASN A 37 -0.37 10.95 1.56
C ASN A 37 0.53 10.84 2.79
N LYS A 38 1.67 10.13 2.67
CA LYS A 38 2.63 9.95 3.77
C LYS A 38 1.97 9.38 5.03
N TYR A 39 1.10 8.38 4.87
CA TYR A 39 0.46 7.70 6.01
C TYR A 39 1.40 6.72 6.73
N VAL A 40 2.60 6.54 6.22
CA VAL A 40 3.68 5.75 6.81
C VAL A 40 4.97 6.55 6.81
N THR A 41 5.92 6.20 7.66
CA THR A 41 7.25 6.81 7.66
C THR A 41 8.09 6.22 6.54
N ILE A 42 8.57 7.06 5.63
CA ILE A 42 9.37 6.63 4.48
C ILE A 42 10.85 6.77 4.81
N HIS A 43 11.60 5.68 4.65
CA HIS A 43 13.06 5.63 4.78
C HIS A 43 13.69 5.55 3.39
N PRO A 44 14.22 6.67 2.86
CA PRO A 44 14.90 6.68 1.58
C PRO A 44 16.34 6.16 1.72
N ASN A 45 16.90 5.70 0.60
CA ASN A 45 18.31 5.30 0.48
C ASN A 45 18.73 4.09 1.36
N VAL A 46 17.79 3.19 1.66
CA VAL A 46 18.10 1.96 2.36
C VAL A 46 18.76 0.97 1.38
N LYS A 47 20.10 0.86 1.42
CA LYS A 47 20.85 0.01 0.47
C LYS A 47 20.72 -1.49 0.74
N TYR A 48 20.70 -1.90 2.00
CA TYR A 48 20.64 -3.31 2.37
C TYR A 48 19.66 -3.56 3.52
N LYS A 49 19.96 -3.03 4.70
CA LYS A 49 19.11 -3.15 5.90
C LYS A 49 19.23 -1.87 6.71
N GLU A 50 18.14 -1.48 7.31
CA GLU A 50 18.09 -0.43 8.31
C GLU A 50 17.54 -1.00 9.61
N VAL A 51 18.20 -0.71 10.71
CA VAL A 51 17.78 -1.16 12.04
C VAL A 51 17.09 -0.02 12.74
N ILE A 52 15.83 -0.23 13.07
CA ILE A 52 15.00 0.72 13.83
C ILE A 52 15.05 0.26 15.28
N GLN A 53 15.70 1.06 16.12
CA GLN A 53 15.88 0.73 17.54
C GLN A 53 14.81 1.37 18.40
N LYS A 54 14.28 0.60 19.34
CA LYS A 54 13.41 1.07 20.41
C LYS A 54 14.12 0.89 21.75
N ILE A 55 14.12 1.97 22.53
CA ILE A 55 14.58 1.94 23.92
C ILE A 55 13.34 1.90 24.81
N ALA A 56 13.20 0.84 25.59
CA ALA A 56 12.19 0.75 26.64
C ALA A 56 12.89 0.87 28.01
N VAL A 57 12.39 1.79 28.82
CA VAL A 57 12.93 2.05 30.16
C VAL A 57 11.82 1.80 31.17
N ALA A 58 12.10 1.02 32.19
CA ALA A 58 11.14 0.69 33.23
C ALA A 58 11.73 0.94 34.64
N ASN A 59 10.89 1.45 35.54
CA ASN A 59 11.19 1.57 36.99
C ASN A 59 12.47 2.33 37.32
N ILE A 60 12.73 3.45 36.62
CA ILE A 60 13.92 4.28 36.87
C ILE A 60 13.76 5.29 37.99
N VAL A 61 12.53 5.54 38.41
CA VAL A 61 12.25 6.50 39.50
C VAL A 61 12.04 5.75 40.80
N ASN A 62 12.88 6.04 41.77
CA ASN A 62 12.79 5.50 43.15
C ASN A 62 12.75 6.62 44.15
N ASP A 63 12.37 6.28 45.38
CA ASP A 63 12.45 7.22 46.50
C ASP A 63 13.91 7.64 46.76
N ALA A 64 14.09 8.89 47.15
CA ALA A 64 15.41 9.42 47.41
C ALA A 64 16.06 8.71 48.62
N SER A 65 17.29 8.24 48.46
CA SER A 65 18.13 7.68 49.49
C SER A 65 19.50 8.36 49.52
N CYS A 66 20.22 8.26 50.61
CA CYS A 66 21.58 8.81 50.71
C CYS A 66 22.59 8.01 49.90
N ASP A 67 22.29 6.76 49.59
CA ASP A 67 23.20 5.86 48.88
C ASP A 67 22.77 5.76 47.40
N PHE A 68 23.77 5.57 46.52
CA PHE A 68 23.50 5.30 45.09
C PHE A 68 23.08 3.85 44.93
N THR A 69 21.79 3.64 44.67
CA THR A 69 21.25 2.32 44.31
C THR A 69 20.79 2.37 42.86
N THR A 70 21.25 1.45 42.06
CA THR A 70 20.78 1.33 40.66
C THR A 70 19.32 0.89 40.63
N SER A 71 18.49 1.61 39.91
CA SER A 71 17.10 1.27 39.70
C SER A 71 16.76 1.19 38.23
N GLY A 72 15.81 0.32 37.93
CA GLY A 72 15.28 0.18 36.58
C GLY A 72 16.09 -0.71 35.66
N SER A 73 15.49 -0.94 34.50
CA SER A 73 16.12 -1.68 33.40
C SER A 73 15.93 -0.90 32.09
N VAL A 74 16.94 -0.96 31.26
CA VAL A 74 16.89 -0.45 29.88
C VAL A 74 16.92 -1.64 28.94
N ALA A 75 15.86 -1.83 28.18
CA ALA A 75 15.77 -2.86 27.14
C ALA A 75 15.85 -2.19 25.77
N LEU A 76 16.73 -2.69 24.91
CA LEU A 76 16.84 -2.32 23.50
C LEU A 76 16.19 -3.41 22.68
N THR A 77 15.21 -3.04 21.89
CA THR A 77 14.59 -3.93 20.89
C THR A 77 14.81 -3.38 19.50
N GLU A 78 14.93 -4.24 18.52
CA GLU A 78 15.26 -3.88 17.16
C GLU A 78 14.19 -4.39 16.20
N ALA A 79 13.77 -3.54 15.26
CA ALA A 79 13.00 -3.92 14.09
C ALA A 79 13.88 -3.72 12.85
N VAL A 80 14.02 -4.75 12.02
CA VAL A 80 14.89 -4.69 10.85
C VAL A 80 14.05 -4.46 9.59
N LEU A 81 14.31 -3.35 8.92
CA LEU A 81 13.75 -3.01 7.63
C LEU A 81 14.68 -3.57 6.54
N THR A 82 14.17 -4.49 5.74
CA THR A 82 14.93 -5.14 4.66
C THR A 82 14.18 -4.95 3.34
N PRO A 83 14.54 -3.96 2.52
CA PRO A 83 13.94 -3.78 1.21
C PRO A 83 14.30 -4.93 0.26
N LYS A 84 13.34 -5.30 -0.60
CA LYS A 84 13.50 -6.28 -1.67
C LYS A 84 13.58 -5.55 -3.00
N GLU A 85 14.51 -5.95 -3.86
CA GLU A 85 14.63 -5.42 -5.22
C GLU A 85 13.56 -6.04 -6.13
N LEU A 86 12.86 -5.19 -6.87
CA LEU A 86 11.81 -5.52 -7.80
C LEU A 86 12.12 -4.97 -9.17
N GLN A 87 11.63 -5.63 -10.21
CA GLN A 87 11.82 -5.19 -11.60
C GLN A 87 10.56 -5.36 -12.43
N VAL A 88 10.40 -4.45 -13.38
CA VAL A 88 9.42 -4.53 -14.44
C VAL A 88 10.17 -4.69 -15.75
N ASN A 89 9.97 -5.81 -16.42
CA ASN A 89 10.53 -6.09 -17.74
C ASN A 89 9.37 -6.44 -18.66
N LEU A 90 8.97 -5.48 -19.49
CA LEU A 90 7.88 -5.65 -20.45
C LEU A 90 8.44 -5.54 -21.87
N GLU A 91 8.06 -6.46 -22.72
CA GLU A 91 8.38 -6.43 -24.15
C GLU A 91 7.08 -6.36 -24.95
N LEU A 92 6.99 -5.42 -25.86
CA LEU A 92 5.82 -5.15 -26.68
C LEU A 92 6.24 -5.07 -28.16
N CYS A 93 5.44 -5.66 -29.03
CA CYS A 93 5.68 -5.60 -30.48
C CYS A 93 4.95 -4.40 -31.08
N LYS A 94 5.66 -3.56 -31.82
CA LYS A 94 5.14 -2.37 -32.51
C LYS A 94 3.98 -2.72 -33.43
N GLN A 95 4.05 -3.85 -34.13
CA GLN A 95 3.03 -4.29 -35.07
C GLN A 95 1.64 -4.46 -34.41
N ASN A 96 1.58 -4.80 -33.12
CA ASN A 96 0.31 -4.99 -32.42
C ASN A 96 -0.46 -3.67 -32.19
N PHE A 97 0.22 -2.53 -32.31
CA PHE A 97 -0.36 -1.19 -32.09
C PHE A 97 -0.68 -0.46 -33.41
N VAL A 98 -0.24 -0.98 -34.56
CA VAL A 98 -0.46 -0.36 -35.88
C VAL A 98 -1.94 -0.20 -36.22
N GLN A 99 -2.83 -1.01 -35.61
CA GLN A 99 -4.28 -0.94 -35.83
C GLN A 99 -5.02 -0.13 -34.74
N SER A 100 -4.30 0.44 -33.78
CA SER A 100 -4.89 1.28 -32.73
C SER A 100 -4.97 2.75 -33.14
N TRP A 101 -5.63 3.58 -32.31
CA TRP A 101 -5.75 5.02 -32.56
C TRP A 101 -4.39 5.73 -32.72
N GLU A 102 -3.35 5.17 -32.14
CA GLU A 102 -1.96 5.63 -32.26
C GLU A 102 -1.32 5.29 -33.63
N ALA A 103 -2.00 4.53 -34.47
CA ALA A 103 -1.47 4.14 -35.77
C ALA A 103 -1.09 5.34 -36.65
N LEU A 104 -1.84 6.42 -36.57
CA LEU A 104 -1.53 7.67 -37.27
C LEU A 104 -0.27 8.38 -36.75
N GLN A 105 0.05 8.20 -35.47
CA GLN A 105 1.23 8.79 -34.84
C GLN A 105 2.46 7.89 -34.89
N LEU A 106 2.27 6.56 -34.94
CA LEU A 106 3.35 5.59 -35.04
C LEU A 106 4.00 5.53 -36.43
N GLY A 107 3.36 6.14 -37.46
CA GLY A 107 3.79 6.04 -38.84
C GLY A 107 3.47 4.71 -39.50
N TYR A 108 3.57 4.68 -40.82
CA TYR A 108 3.24 3.46 -41.63
C TYR A 108 4.45 2.55 -41.85
N SER A 109 5.66 3.01 -41.55
CA SER A 109 6.88 2.24 -41.78
C SER A 109 7.29 1.47 -40.52
N ALA A 110 7.73 0.23 -40.72
CA ALA A 110 8.33 -0.58 -39.67
C ALA A 110 9.61 0.04 -39.09
N PHE A 111 10.21 0.98 -39.81
CA PHE A 111 11.44 1.68 -39.42
C PHE A 111 11.18 3.04 -38.79
N ASP A 112 9.92 3.48 -38.68
CA ASP A 112 9.61 4.73 -38.02
C ASP A 112 9.90 4.63 -36.50
N THR A 113 10.48 5.70 -35.96
CA THR A 113 10.75 5.78 -34.53
C THR A 113 9.45 5.93 -33.73
N ILE A 114 9.46 5.43 -32.51
CA ILE A 114 8.29 5.55 -31.61
C ILE A 114 8.08 7.04 -31.26
N PRO A 115 6.88 7.60 -31.45
CA PRO A 115 6.60 8.98 -31.08
C PRO A 115 6.76 9.20 -29.56
N ALA A 116 7.23 10.37 -29.16
CA ALA A 116 7.37 10.72 -27.76
C ALA A 116 6.02 10.62 -26.98
N SER A 117 4.91 11.03 -27.62
CA SER A 117 3.57 10.94 -27.02
C SER A 117 3.14 9.53 -26.66
N PHE A 118 3.48 8.54 -27.50
CA PHE A 118 3.21 7.13 -27.18
C PHE A 118 4.11 6.62 -26.05
N THR A 119 5.37 7.02 -26.06
CA THR A 119 6.30 6.68 -24.97
C THR A 119 5.82 7.24 -23.64
N ASP A 120 5.39 8.51 -23.61
CA ASP A 120 4.86 9.16 -22.39
C ASP A 120 3.60 8.48 -21.88
N TYR A 121 2.68 8.10 -22.79
CA TYR A 121 1.50 7.32 -22.45
C TYR A 121 1.87 5.97 -21.81
N LEU A 122 2.80 5.24 -22.45
CA LEU A 122 3.24 3.93 -21.96
C LEU A 122 3.92 4.03 -20.60
N VAL A 123 4.77 5.03 -20.40
CA VAL A 123 5.45 5.29 -19.12
C VAL A 123 4.41 5.59 -18.03
N SER A 124 3.43 6.44 -18.32
CA SER A 124 2.35 6.77 -17.38
C SER A 124 1.51 5.53 -17.03
N TYR A 125 1.16 4.73 -18.02
CA TYR A 125 0.39 3.50 -17.84
C TYR A 125 1.13 2.47 -16.98
N VAL A 126 2.40 2.19 -17.31
CA VAL A 126 3.23 1.26 -16.51
C VAL A 126 3.44 1.79 -15.10
N GLY A 127 3.71 3.09 -14.95
CA GLY A 127 3.83 3.74 -13.66
C GLY A 127 2.60 3.56 -12.77
N GLY A 128 1.40 3.70 -13.35
CA GLY A 128 0.14 3.46 -12.64
C GLY A 128 -0.03 2.01 -12.16
N ILE A 129 0.32 1.03 -13.02
CA ILE A 129 0.27 -0.39 -12.64
C ILE A 129 1.27 -0.70 -11.51
N VAL A 130 2.48 -0.14 -11.59
CA VAL A 130 3.49 -0.31 -10.55
C VAL A 130 3.04 0.33 -9.24
N ALA A 131 2.43 1.52 -9.28
CA ALA A 131 1.88 2.17 -8.10
C ALA A 131 0.79 1.32 -7.43
N GLN A 132 -0.12 0.74 -8.22
CA GLN A 132 -1.13 -0.19 -7.72
C GLN A 132 -0.51 -1.45 -7.10
N ALA A 133 0.45 -2.09 -7.78
CA ALA A 133 1.14 -3.27 -7.28
C ALA A 133 1.92 -2.98 -5.99
N THR A 134 2.52 -1.80 -5.90
CA THR A 134 3.24 -1.34 -4.71
C THR A 134 2.28 -1.12 -3.54
N GLU A 135 1.14 -0.45 -3.76
CA GLU A 135 0.11 -0.23 -2.73
C GLU A 135 -0.43 -1.56 -2.17
N ILE A 136 -0.70 -2.53 -3.05
CA ILE A 136 -1.12 -3.88 -2.64
C ILE A 136 0.00 -4.57 -1.86
N SER A 137 1.26 -4.46 -2.31
CA SER A 137 2.39 -5.09 -1.63
C SER A 137 2.70 -4.48 -0.26
N ILE A 138 2.48 -3.18 -0.07
CA ILE A 138 2.63 -2.51 1.23
C ILE A 138 1.73 -3.14 2.28
N TRP A 139 0.52 -3.52 1.92
CA TRP A 139 -0.44 -4.10 2.85
C TRP A 139 -0.45 -5.62 2.82
N GLN A 140 -0.73 -6.24 1.68
CA GLN A 140 -0.97 -7.67 1.53
C GLN A 140 0.25 -8.48 1.08
N GLY A 141 1.36 -7.82 0.76
CA GLY A 141 2.51 -8.48 0.14
C GLY A 141 3.06 -9.63 0.95
N VAL A 142 3.45 -10.70 0.25
CA VAL A 142 4.12 -11.87 0.81
C VAL A 142 5.53 -11.94 0.22
N ASN A 143 6.54 -11.86 1.08
CA ASN A 143 7.94 -11.80 0.63
C ASN A 143 8.38 -13.00 -0.23
N ALA A 144 7.79 -14.17 0.00
CA ALA A 144 8.05 -15.38 -0.79
C ALA A 144 7.44 -15.33 -2.19
N THR A 145 6.44 -14.46 -2.43
CA THR A 145 5.77 -14.31 -3.72
C THR A 145 6.63 -13.47 -4.66
N ASN A 146 6.71 -13.91 -5.94
CA ASN A 146 7.43 -13.17 -6.95
C ASN A 146 6.77 -11.80 -7.21
N GLY A 147 7.58 -10.74 -7.29
CA GLY A 147 7.09 -9.39 -7.54
C GLY A 147 6.46 -8.69 -6.32
N GLN A 148 6.59 -9.26 -5.11
CA GLN A 148 6.08 -8.69 -3.87
C GLN A 148 7.17 -8.63 -2.80
N PHE A 149 7.05 -7.69 -1.88
CA PHE A 149 7.79 -7.63 -0.62
C PHE A 149 6.84 -7.91 0.56
N GLY A 150 7.36 -8.11 1.77
CA GLY A 150 6.52 -8.34 2.95
C GLY A 150 5.64 -7.14 3.28
N GLY A 151 4.33 -7.35 3.42
CA GLY A 151 3.35 -6.32 3.73
C GLY A 151 3.00 -6.23 5.22
N PHE A 152 2.37 -5.12 5.60
CA PHE A 152 1.94 -4.91 6.98
C PHE A 152 0.91 -5.93 7.44
N GLU A 153 -0.13 -6.21 6.66
CA GLU A 153 -1.17 -7.19 7.04
C GLU A 153 -0.60 -8.59 7.25
N THR A 154 0.31 -9.02 6.39
CA THR A 154 0.97 -10.32 6.50
C THR A 154 1.75 -10.42 7.80
N SER A 155 2.48 -9.36 8.16
CA SER A 155 3.24 -9.29 9.40
C SER A 155 2.33 -9.22 10.63
N LEU A 156 1.26 -8.42 10.58
CA LEU A 156 0.29 -8.27 11.67
C LEU A 156 -0.49 -9.56 11.92
N SER A 157 -0.99 -10.18 10.86
CA SER A 157 -1.71 -11.45 10.94
C SER A 157 -0.85 -12.56 11.55
N ALA A 158 0.39 -12.69 11.08
CA ALA A 158 1.33 -13.65 11.63
C ALA A 158 1.65 -13.38 13.11
N SER A 159 1.80 -12.11 13.49
CA SER A 159 2.09 -11.72 14.88
C SER A 159 0.91 -11.97 15.82
N VAL A 160 -0.33 -11.74 15.37
CA VAL A 160 -1.53 -12.06 16.15
C VAL A 160 -1.68 -13.57 16.31
N ALA A 161 -1.50 -14.34 15.24
CA ALA A 161 -1.57 -15.80 15.26
C ALA A 161 -0.51 -16.42 16.21
N ALA A 162 0.68 -15.82 16.25
CA ALA A 162 1.77 -16.25 17.13
C ALA A 162 1.74 -15.62 18.54
N ALA A 163 0.78 -14.74 18.84
CA ALA A 163 0.69 -13.94 20.07
C ALA A 163 1.99 -13.16 20.38
N THR A 164 2.64 -12.61 19.36
CA THR A 164 3.96 -11.94 19.46
C THR A 164 3.88 -10.43 19.55
N GLY A 165 2.91 -9.90 20.27
CA GLY A 165 2.90 -8.49 20.68
C GLY A 165 1.85 -7.63 20.00
N VAL A 166 1.37 -7.94 18.78
CA VAL A 166 0.26 -7.21 18.16
C VAL A 166 -1.02 -7.43 18.96
N ILE A 167 -1.77 -6.36 19.19
CA ILE A 167 -3.03 -6.41 19.90
C ILE A 167 -4.14 -6.77 18.90
N ALA A 168 -4.79 -7.90 19.13
CA ALA A 168 -5.99 -8.23 18.39
C ALA A 168 -7.17 -7.37 18.86
N ALA A 169 -7.96 -6.84 17.92
CA ALA A 169 -9.19 -6.15 18.28
C ALA A 169 -10.12 -7.10 19.03
N GLY A 170 -10.64 -6.66 20.18
CA GLY A 170 -11.38 -7.52 21.11
C GLY A 170 -10.52 -8.20 22.19
N GLY A 171 -9.21 -7.95 22.20
CA GLY A 171 -8.30 -8.44 23.25
C GLY A 171 -8.14 -9.95 23.22
N ALA A 172 -8.41 -10.63 24.36
CA ALA A 172 -8.23 -12.08 24.50
C ALA A 172 -9.16 -12.93 23.59
N ALA A 173 -10.24 -12.34 23.08
CA ALA A 173 -11.13 -12.96 22.09
C ALA A 173 -11.04 -12.16 20.78
N PRO A 174 -10.07 -12.45 19.90
CA PRO A 174 -9.89 -11.72 18.67
C PRO A 174 -11.15 -11.71 17.81
N ILE A 175 -11.53 -10.51 17.35
CA ILE A 175 -12.72 -10.32 16.55
C ILE A 175 -12.31 -10.26 15.08
N SER A 176 -12.95 -11.09 14.27
CA SER A 176 -12.81 -11.11 12.82
C SER A 176 -14.18 -11.25 12.15
N GLY A 177 -14.22 -11.20 10.84
CA GLY A 177 -15.41 -11.43 10.05
C GLY A 177 -15.75 -10.27 9.11
N SER A 178 -16.89 -10.39 8.43
CA SER A 178 -17.32 -9.39 7.45
C SER A 178 -17.77 -8.10 8.13
N VAL A 179 -17.35 -6.98 7.55
CA VAL A 179 -17.75 -5.64 7.98
C VAL A 179 -18.85 -5.13 7.05
N THR A 180 -19.97 -4.77 7.62
CA THR A 180 -21.16 -4.26 6.94
C THR A 180 -21.60 -2.94 7.57
N ALA A 181 -22.48 -2.19 6.90
CA ALA A 181 -23.03 -0.95 7.45
C ALA A 181 -23.70 -1.13 8.83
N ALA A 182 -24.25 -2.32 9.09
CA ALA A 182 -24.93 -2.61 10.37
C ALA A 182 -23.96 -2.82 11.55
N ASN A 183 -22.72 -3.28 11.29
CA ASN A 183 -21.78 -3.68 12.35
C ASN A 183 -20.48 -2.86 12.39
N VAL A 184 -20.21 -2.02 11.37
CA VAL A 184 -18.95 -1.28 11.25
C VAL A 184 -18.65 -0.42 12.47
N LEU A 185 -19.64 0.26 13.04
CA LEU A 185 -19.47 1.11 14.21
C LEU A 185 -19.02 0.31 15.43
N SER A 186 -19.64 -0.86 15.70
CA SER A 186 -19.23 -1.72 16.80
C SER A 186 -17.85 -2.34 16.60
N LYS A 187 -17.45 -2.57 15.34
CA LYS A 187 -16.11 -3.08 15.02
C LYS A 187 -15.04 -2.01 15.20
N LEU A 188 -15.29 -0.77 14.75
CA LEU A 188 -14.42 0.37 15.00
C LEU A 188 -14.30 0.65 16.49
N ASP A 189 -15.40 0.61 17.23
CA ASP A 189 -15.38 0.77 18.69
C ASP A 189 -14.52 -0.29 19.38
N SER A 190 -14.62 -1.55 18.96
CA SER A 190 -13.77 -2.63 19.48
C SER A 190 -12.29 -2.39 19.19
N VAL A 191 -11.95 -1.84 18.01
CA VAL A 191 -10.57 -1.46 17.68
C VAL A 191 -10.09 -0.35 18.58
N VAL A 192 -10.86 0.74 18.71
CA VAL A 192 -10.50 1.90 19.54
C VAL A 192 -10.35 1.53 21.01
N ASN A 193 -11.25 0.72 21.55
CA ASN A 193 -11.19 0.26 22.92
C ASN A 193 -9.99 -0.66 23.21
N SER A 194 -9.40 -1.26 22.16
CA SER A 194 -8.21 -2.09 22.29
C SER A 194 -6.90 -1.29 22.19
N ILE A 195 -6.95 0.00 21.86
CA ILE A 195 -5.76 0.85 21.75
C ILE A 195 -5.14 1.07 23.14
N PRO A 196 -3.83 0.85 23.32
CA PRO A 196 -3.16 1.10 24.59
C PRO A 196 -3.28 2.57 25.01
N ASN A 197 -3.48 2.81 26.31
CA ASN A 197 -3.59 4.17 26.87
C ASN A 197 -2.36 5.04 26.56
N ALA A 198 -1.19 4.43 26.41
CA ALA A 198 0.05 5.14 26.07
C ALA A 198 0.07 5.68 24.64
N VAL A 199 -0.73 5.10 23.74
CA VAL A 199 -0.83 5.47 22.33
C VAL A 199 -2.07 6.31 22.05
N TYR A 200 -3.12 6.09 22.83
CA TYR A 200 -4.37 6.83 22.69
C TYR A 200 -4.16 8.32 22.94
N GLY A 201 -4.66 9.14 22.04
CA GLY A 201 -4.54 10.60 22.13
C GLY A 201 -3.24 11.18 21.54
N LYS A 202 -2.36 10.36 20.97
CA LYS A 202 -1.23 10.88 20.18
C LYS A 202 -1.71 11.42 18.83
N GLU A 203 -1.11 12.53 18.39
CA GLU A 203 -1.51 13.24 17.17
C GLU A 203 -1.30 12.45 15.89
N ASP A 204 -0.35 11.50 15.90
CA ASP A 204 0.02 10.66 14.75
C ASP A 204 -0.70 9.30 14.74
N LEU A 205 -1.68 9.09 15.63
CA LEU A 205 -2.51 7.89 15.66
C LEU A 205 -3.55 7.95 14.55
N LEU A 206 -3.56 6.92 13.70
CA LEU A 206 -4.47 6.79 12.56
C LEU A 206 -5.18 5.44 12.60
N ILE A 207 -6.39 5.39 12.06
CA ILE A 207 -7.11 4.15 11.79
C ILE A 207 -7.10 3.88 10.29
N TYR A 208 -6.31 2.90 9.88
CA TYR A 208 -6.24 2.46 8.50
C TYR A 208 -7.35 1.45 8.24
N VAL A 209 -8.12 1.69 7.19
CA VAL A 209 -9.24 0.81 6.83
C VAL A 209 -9.20 0.43 5.37
N SER A 210 -9.66 -0.79 5.07
CA SER A 210 -9.87 -1.23 3.71
C SER A 210 -11.04 -0.49 3.04
N THR A 211 -11.07 -0.49 1.72
CA THR A 211 -12.07 0.24 0.95
C THR A 211 -13.50 -0.19 1.27
N ASN A 212 -13.74 -1.49 1.50
CA ASN A 212 -15.07 -1.97 1.85
C ASN A 212 -15.52 -1.51 3.25
N VAL A 213 -14.61 -1.44 4.22
CA VAL A 213 -14.88 -0.90 5.57
C VAL A 213 -15.21 0.59 5.48
N GLY A 214 -14.47 1.36 4.69
CA GLY A 214 -14.75 2.77 4.47
C GLY A 214 -16.12 3.01 3.84
N LYS A 215 -16.50 2.21 2.82
CA LYS A 215 -17.84 2.25 2.24
C LYS A 215 -18.93 1.90 3.25
N ALA A 216 -18.72 0.82 4.04
CA ALA A 216 -19.65 0.41 5.10
C ALA A 216 -19.83 1.51 6.15
N TYR A 217 -18.75 2.19 6.53
CA TYR A 217 -18.78 3.31 7.47
C TYR A 217 -19.59 4.49 6.91
N GLN A 218 -19.36 4.87 5.66
CA GLN A 218 -20.18 5.91 5.00
C GLN A 218 -21.65 5.53 4.94
N GLN A 219 -21.97 4.27 4.60
CA GLN A 219 -23.35 3.78 4.56
C GLN A 219 -23.99 3.77 5.95
N ALA A 220 -23.23 3.39 6.99
CA ALA A 220 -23.71 3.43 8.38
C ALA A 220 -24.03 4.87 8.82
N LEU A 221 -23.23 5.85 8.42
CA LEU A 221 -23.48 7.26 8.70
C LEU A 221 -24.65 7.80 7.90
N ALA A 222 -24.80 7.40 6.64
CA ALA A 222 -25.88 7.82 5.76
C ALA A 222 -27.22 7.15 6.09
N GLY A 223 -27.18 5.86 6.42
CA GLY A 223 -28.36 5.06 6.79
C GLY A 223 -28.63 5.01 8.29
N GLY A 224 -27.74 5.59 9.08
CA GLY A 224 -27.88 5.70 10.52
C GLY A 224 -29.20 6.35 10.86
N ALA A 225 -30.05 5.52 11.43
CA ALA A 225 -31.44 5.73 11.70
C ALA A 225 -31.86 7.19 11.63
N VAL A 226 -32.70 7.48 10.67
CA VAL A 226 -33.48 8.71 10.58
C VAL A 226 -34.20 8.89 11.92
N GLY A 227 -33.51 9.18 12.98
CA GLY A 227 -34.13 9.31 14.28
C GLY A 227 -33.16 9.59 15.42
N ALA A 228 -31.94 9.08 15.38
CA ALA A 228 -31.06 9.26 16.52
C ALA A 228 -29.95 10.30 16.30
N ASN A 229 -29.41 10.46 15.10
CA ASN A 229 -28.24 11.33 14.88
C ASN A 229 -28.15 11.91 13.45
N GLY A 230 -29.21 12.51 12.94
CA GLY A 230 -29.21 13.26 11.68
C GLY A 230 -28.17 14.37 11.55
N TRP A 231 -27.42 14.61 12.61
CA TRP A 231 -26.32 15.57 12.68
C TRP A 231 -25.01 15.04 12.09
N ASN A 232 -24.77 13.75 12.12
CA ASN A 232 -23.48 13.20 11.69
C ASN A 232 -23.33 13.12 10.17
N ASN A 233 -24.45 13.11 9.45
CA ASN A 233 -24.44 12.99 8.00
C ASN A 233 -23.95 14.27 7.30
N GLN A 234 -24.09 15.43 7.91
CA GLN A 234 -23.63 16.70 7.34
C GLN A 234 -22.15 17.01 7.63
N MET A 235 -21.54 16.37 8.61
CA MET A 235 -20.13 16.62 8.99
C MET A 235 -19.12 15.88 8.08
N ASN A 236 -19.55 14.90 7.31
CA ASN A 236 -18.70 14.13 6.39
C ASN A 236 -18.94 14.47 4.91
N VAL A 237 -19.68 15.53 4.61
CA VAL A 237 -19.90 16.03 3.26
C VAL A 237 -18.79 17.02 2.93
N GLY A 238 -17.90 16.66 2.01
CA GLY A 238 -16.77 17.46 1.56
C GLY A 238 -15.42 16.84 1.90
N ASP A 239 -14.35 17.53 1.57
CA ASP A 239 -12.93 17.13 1.72
C ASP A 239 -12.43 16.92 3.16
N LYS A 240 -13.34 16.68 4.10
CA LYS A 240 -12.94 16.42 5.48
C LYS A 240 -12.56 14.95 5.67
N PRO A 241 -11.44 14.67 6.34
CA PRO A 241 -11.04 13.29 6.64
C PRO A 241 -12.14 12.61 7.49
N PHE A 242 -12.33 11.31 7.25
CA PHE A 242 -13.18 10.51 8.10
C PHE A 242 -12.61 10.47 9.52
N ASN A 243 -13.46 10.64 10.53
CA ASN A 243 -13.05 10.55 11.93
C ASN A 243 -13.95 9.60 12.70
N PHE A 244 -13.37 8.86 13.62
CA PHE A 244 -14.09 8.05 14.60
C PHE A 244 -13.49 8.26 15.99
N ASN A 245 -14.30 8.67 16.97
CA ASN A 245 -13.86 9.03 18.32
C ASN A 245 -12.66 10.01 18.37
N GLY A 246 -12.62 10.96 17.43
CA GLY A 246 -11.55 11.95 17.34
C GLY A 246 -10.27 11.47 16.63
N ILE A 247 -10.21 10.20 16.23
CA ILE A 247 -9.08 9.62 15.48
C ILE A 247 -9.42 9.63 13.99
N GLU A 248 -8.46 10.07 13.17
CA GLU A 248 -8.61 10.11 11.71
C GLU A 248 -8.65 8.70 11.12
N ILE A 249 -9.64 8.44 10.25
CA ILE A 249 -9.74 7.22 9.47
C ILE A 249 -9.14 7.44 8.09
N VAL A 250 -8.24 6.57 7.69
CA VAL A 250 -7.51 6.61 6.43
C VAL A 250 -7.91 5.43 5.56
N LEU A 251 -8.31 5.73 4.32
CA LEU A 251 -8.63 4.70 3.33
C LEU A 251 -7.36 4.20 2.66
N CYS A 252 -7.08 2.90 2.79
CA CYS A 252 -5.96 2.21 2.16
C CYS A 252 -6.47 1.23 1.11
N PRO A 253 -6.43 1.59 -0.19
CA PRO A 253 -6.95 0.73 -1.25
C PRO A 253 -6.21 -0.59 -1.40
N GLY A 254 -4.94 -0.65 -0.96
CA GLY A 254 -4.13 -1.86 -0.98
C GLY A 254 -4.47 -2.88 0.09
N MET A 255 -5.27 -2.52 1.10
CA MET A 255 -5.69 -3.44 2.15
C MET A 255 -6.70 -4.47 1.65
N SER A 256 -6.60 -5.69 2.15
CA SER A 256 -7.61 -6.73 1.91
C SER A 256 -8.93 -6.38 2.59
N ASP A 257 -10.02 -6.96 2.08
CA ASP A 257 -11.36 -6.67 2.59
C ASP A 257 -11.53 -7.01 4.07
N ASN A 258 -12.34 -6.23 4.77
CA ASN A 258 -12.69 -6.40 6.18
C ASN A 258 -11.51 -6.28 7.16
N LYS A 259 -10.50 -5.47 6.80
CA LYS A 259 -9.34 -5.21 7.67
C LYS A 259 -9.38 -3.79 8.23
N ILE A 260 -8.97 -3.68 9.50
CA ILE A 260 -8.79 -2.40 10.18
C ILE A 260 -7.50 -2.49 10.99
N VAL A 261 -6.67 -1.46 10.89
CA VAL A 261 -5.42 -1.33 11.65
C VAL A 261 -5.43 0.00 12.37
N ALA A 262 -5.24 0.02 13.68
CA ALA A 262 -4.98 1.25 14.41
C ALA A 262 -3.50 1.28 14.79
N ALA A 263 -2.78 2.27 14.30
CA ALA A 263 -1.35 2.43 14.54
C ALA A 263 -0.93 3.89 14.42
N GLN A 264 0.17 4.23 15.09
CA GLN A 264 0.84 5.50 14.87
C GLN A 264 1.53 5.49 13.51
N LYS A 265 1.42 6.59 12.78
CA LYS A 265 2.13 6.80 11.50
C LYS A 265 3.64 6.61 11.65
N SER A 266 4.19 7.09 12.75
CA SER A 266 5.62 6.96 13.08
C SER A 266 6.07 5.54 13.37
N ASN A 267 5.14 4.60 13.59
CA ASN A 267 5.42 3.20 13.91
C ASN A 267 5.39 2.28 12.67
N LEU A 268 4.82 2.76 11.57
CA LEU A 268 4.79 2.03 10.30
C LEU A 268 5.89 2.56 9.38
N HIS A 269 6.84 1.71 9.00
CA HIS A 269 8.01 2.09 8.24
C HIS A 269 8.00 1.45 6.86
N PHE A 270 8.25 2.26 5.84
CA PHE A 270 8.44 1.82 4.47
C PHE A 270 9.85 2.20 4.01
N GLY A 271 10.64 1.23 3.58
CA GLY A 271 11.99 1.45 3.08
C GLY A 271 12.06 1.30 1.57
N THR A 272 12.77 2.23 0.96
CA THR A 272 13.09 2.19 -0.47
C THR A 272 14.57 2.53 -0.68
N GLY A 273 15.12 2.14 -1.83
CA GLY A 273 16.42 2.58 -2.27
C GLY A 273 16.42 4.06 -2.63
N LEU A 274 16.74 4.40 -3.86
CA LEU A 274 16.61 5.78 -4.34
C LEU A 274 15.13 6.07 -4.63
N LEU A 275 14.61 7.17 -4.09
CA LEU A 275 13.24 7.63 -4.39
C LEU A 275 13.05 7.92 -5.89
N SER A 276 14.11 8.31 -6.59
CA SER A 276 14.12 8.55 -8.02
C SER A 276 13.87 7.30 -8.85
N ASP A 277 14.22 6.11 -8.35
CA ASP A 277 14.09 4.85 -9.09
C ASP A 277 12.62 4.52 -9.39
N TYR A 278 11.70 4.93 -8.53
CA TYR A 278 10.26 4.76 -8.76
C TYR A 278 9.73 5.54 -9.96
N ASN A 279 10.41 6.61 -10.34
CA ASN A 279 10.03 7.48 -11.45
C ASN A 279 10.86 7.20 -12.71
N GLU A 280 11.88 6.34 -12.63
CA GLU A 280 12.75 6.06 -13.78
C GLU A 280 12.25 4.84 -14.55
N VAL A 281 11.49 5.10 -15.60
CA VAL A 281 11.05 4.10 -16.57
C VAL A 281 11.81 4.31 -17.86
N LYS A 282 12.53 3.29 -18.33
CA LYS A 282 13.28 3.33 -19.60
C LYS A 282 12.51 2.57 -20.67
N VAL A 283 12.27 3.24 -21.79
CA VAL A 283 11.73 2.61 -23.00
C VAL A 283 12.85 2.51 -24.02
N LEU A 284 13.16 1.27 -24.43
CA LEU A 284 14.22 0.99 -25.39
C LEU A 284 13.58 0.48 -26.69
N ASP A 285 13.87 1.17 -27.79
CA ASP A 285 13.55 0.67 -29.13
C ASP A 285 14.62 -0.35 -29.55
N MET A 286 14.19 -1.58 -29.80
CA MET A 286 15.09 -2.68 -30.13
C MET A 286 15.48 -2.70 -31.61
N ALA A 287 14.85 -1.88 -32.46
CA ALA A 287 15.15 -1.81 -33.88
C ALA A 287 16.63 -1.52 -34.17
N ASN A 288 17.27 -0.65 -33.35
CA ASN A 288 18.67 -0.28 -33.47
C ASN A 288 19.64 -1.24 -32.76
N ILE A 289 19.13 -2.20 -31.98
CA ILE A 289 19.95 -3.11 -31.15
C ILE A 289 20.01 -4.51 -31.79
N ASP A 290 18.84 -5.08 -32.05
CA ASP A 290 18.72 -6.46 -32.61
C ASP A 290 17.92 -6.52 -33.91
N GLY A 291 17.49 -5.37 -34.45
CA GLY A 291 16.69 -5.29 -35.68
C GLY A 291 15.25 -5.76 -35.55
N SER A 292 14.76 -6.02 -34.31
CA SER A 292 13.38 -6.43 -34.06
C SER A 292 12.45 -5.21 -34.02
N GLN A 293 11.14 -5.43 -34.29
CA GLN A 293 10.11 -4.42 -34.16
C GLN A 293 9.57 -4.34 -32.72
N ASN A 294 10.37 -4.75 -31.74
CA ASN A 294 9.98 -4.74 -30.33
C ASN A 294 10.51 -3.49 -29.64
N PHE A 295 9.78 -3.06 -28.62
CA PHE A 295 10.29 -2.12 -27.64
C PHE A 295 10.17 -2.72 -26.24
N ARG A 296 11.13 -2.36 -25.36
CA ARG A 296 11.22 -2.87 -24.02
C ARG A 296 11.03 -1.74 -23.03
N VAL A 297 10.17 -1.99 -22.05
CA VAL A 297 9.98 -1.11 -20.90
C VAL A 297 10.67 -1.74 -19.70
N ILE A 298 11.60 -1.01 -19.12
CA ILE A 298 12.42 -1.47 -17.99
C ILE A 298 12.27 -0.48 -16.85
N MET A 299 11.92 -1.00 -15.66
CA MET A 299 11.92 -0.26 -14.42
C MET A 299 12.50 -1.15 -13.32
N ARG A 300 13.29 -0.57 -12.41
CA ARG A 300 13.83 -1.24 -11.23
C ARG A 300 13.60 -0.37 -10.01
N TYR A 301 13.13 -0.97 -8.95
CA TYR A 301 12.88 -0.28 -7.70
C TYR A 301 13.01 -1.23 -6.51
N THR A 302 13.10 -0.68 -5.31
CA THR A 302 13.19 -1.46 -4.08
C THR A 302 12.07 -1.05 -3.14
N GLY A 303 11.50 -2.00 -2.45
CA GLY A 303 10.46 -1.76 -1.46
C GLY A 303 10.50 -2.76 -0.33
N GLY A 304 10.13 -2.32 0.86
CA GLY A 304 10.02 -3.18 2.03
C GLY A 304 9.28 -2.47 3.15
N THR A 305 8.62 -3.22 4.01
CA THR A 305 7.89 -2.68 5.16
C THR A 305 8.37 -3.31 6.46
N THR A 306 8.27 -2.58 7.54
CA THR A 306 8.46 -3.09 8.90
C THR A 306 7.65 -2.28 9.90
N ILE A 307 7.36 -2.90 11.05
CA ILE A 307 6.65 -2.27 12.16
C ILE A 307 7.64 -2.13 13.30
N GLY A 308 7.79 -0.93 13.83
CA GLY A 308 8.74 -0.65 14.90
C GLY A 308 8.34 -1.31 16.21
N ILE A 309 7.11 -1.07 16.66
CA ILE A 309 6.59 -1.54 17.95
C ILE A 309 5.29 -2.28 17.74
N LEU A 310 5.31 -3.58 17.81
CA LEU A 310 4.14 -4.43 17.60
C LEU A 310 3.07 -4.24 18.68
N SER A 311 3.47 -4.00 19.94
CA SER A 311 2.55 -3.83 21.08
C SER A 311 1.71 -2.54 21.03
N ASP A 312 2.04 -1.63 20.12
CA ASP A 312 1.35 -0.35 19.97
C ASP A 312 0.38 -0.36 18.78
N VAL A 313 0.23 -1.52 18.13
CA VAL A 313 -0.62 -1.71 16.96
C VAL A 313 -1.80 -2.59 17.30
N VAL A 314 -3.00 -2.17 16.89
CA VAL A 314 -4.23 -2.96 17.00
C VAL A 314 -4.64 -3.43 15.61
N TYR A 315 -4.94 -4.69 15.47
CA TYR A 315 -5.32 -5.32 14.20
C TYR A 315 -6.68 -6.02 14.30
N TYR A 316 -7.55 -5.72 13.35
CA TYR A 316 -8.81 -6.41 13.13
C TYR A 316 -8.77 -7.13 11.79
N GLY A 317 -8.97 -8.44 11.83
CA GLY A 317 -9.00 -9.25 10.61
C GLY A 317 -8.95 -10.75 10.89
N ALA A 318 -9.10 -11.55 9.84
CA ALA A 318 -8.88 -12.99 9.94
C ALA A 318 -7.38 -13.29 10.11
N TYR A 319 -7.05 -14.30 10.88
CA TYR A 319 -5.70 -14.75 11.22
C TYR A 319 -5.41 -16.08 10.53
#